data_233465e7813a034072295755dbc23120
#
_entry.id   233465e7813a034072295755dbc23120
#
_cell.length_a   1.000
_cell.length_b   1.000
_cell.length_c   1.000
_cell.angle_alpha   90.00
_cell.angle_beta   90.00
_cell.angle_gamma   90.00
#
_symmetry.space_group_name_H-M   'P 1'
#
loop_
_entity.id
_entity.type
_entity.pdbx_description
1 polymer ?
#
loop_
_entity_poly.entity_id
_entity_poly.type
_entity_poly.pdbx_seq_one_letter_code
_entity_poly.pdbx_strand_id
1 'polypeptide(L)'
;MALPKYTEPHYRIWHYVYLFICTCVFFFLIAPLFVIFPLSFNAEEFLSFSDGMKRLDPDAFSLRWYKDMIYGTKNPWGLAAKNSFIIAIFATLGSVLLGTVAALGLSSRHMPYKGLIMATLISPMIVPLIISGVAIFFFMAKAGLAATHTGIVLAHIILGTPFVVITVTATLSGFDHSVTRAASSLGSDPVNTFMKITLPLILPGVISGGLFAFVTSFDEVVVVLFLAGLENTTIPIQMWTGLREQLSPTIL
;
A
#
# COMPACT_ATOMS: atom_id res chain seq x y z
N MET A 1 7.02 26.68 12.47
CA MET A 1 8.22 27.53 12.50
C MET A 1 7.79 28.96 12.81
N ALA A 2 8.47 29.64 13.73
CA ALA A 2 8.16 31.04 14.02
C ALA A 2 8.67 31.93 12.89
N LEU A 3 7.84 32.87 12.43
CA LEU A 3 8.25 33.84 11.42
C LEU A 3 9.32 34.81 11.98
N PRO A 4 10.28 35.24 11.16
CA PRO A 4 11.24 36.27 11.53
C PRO A 4 10.53 37.56 11.98
N LYS A 5 11.11 38.28 12.95
CA LYS A 5 10.48 39.49 13.53
C LYS A 5 10.26 40.62 12.50
N TYR A 6 11.03 40.62 11.41
CA TYR A 6 10.98 41.63 10.33
C TYR A 6 9.99 41.28 9.20
N THR A 7 9.19 40.21 9.37
CA THR A 7 8.18 39.81 8.34
C THR A 7 7.08 40.85 8.28
N GLU A 8 6.75 41.30 7.08
CA GLU A 8 5.69 42.28 6.83
C GLU A 8 4.30 41.75 7.32
N PRO A 9 3.39 42.66 7.77
CA PRO A 9 2.12 42.27 8.39
C PRO A 9 1.27 41.35 7.52
N HIS A 10 1.22 41.58 6.21
CA HIS A 10 0.40 40.75 5.30
C HIS A 10 0.91 39.32 5.16
N TYR A 11 2.24 39.10 5.14
CA TYR A 11 2.81 37.76 5.14
C TYR A 11 2.56 37.02 6.47
N ARG A 12 2.54 37.77 7.58
CA ARG A 12 2.24 37.22 8.90
C ARG A 12 0.77 36.76 8.98
N ILE A 13 -0.16 37.59 8.49
CA ILE A 13 -1.58 37.23 8.42
C ILE A 13 -1.75 35.99 7.54
N TRP A 14 -1.17 35.99 6.34
CA TRP A 14 -1.25 34.85 5.43
C TRP A 14 -0.69 33.57 6.04
N HIS A 15 0.41 33.64 6.77
CA HIS A 15 0.99 32.49 7.47
C HIS A 15 0.03 31.88 8.50
N TYR A 16 -0.64 32.71 9.31
CA TYR A 16 -1.63 32.20 10.27
C TYR A 16 -2.88 31.66 9.59
N VAL A 17 -3.35 32.31 8.54
CA VAL A 17 -4.48 31.79 7.72
C VAL A 17 -4.10 30.42 7.12
N TYR A 18 -2.91 30.31 6.57
CA TYR A 18 -2.40 29.04 6.05
C TYR A 18 -2.33 27.95 7.12
N LEU A 19 -1.76 28.25 8.29
CA LEU A 19 -1.71 27.32 9.41
C LEU A 19 -3.13 26.90 9.87
N PHE A 20 -4.04 27.84 9.94
CA PHE A 20 -5.44 27.55 10.30
C PHE A 20 -6.06 26.59 9.29
N ILE A 21 -5.94 26.87 8.00
CA ILE A 21 -6.44 25.98 6.94
C ILE A 21 -5.81 24.59 7.05
N CYS A 22 -4.48 24.50 7.19
CA CYS A 22 -3.80 23.23 7.38
C CYS A 22 -4.33 22.47 8.61
N THR A 23 -4.52 23.15 9.73
CA THR A 23 -5.05 22.54 10.96
C THR A 23 -6.48 22.04 10.75
N CYS A 24 -7.32 22.79 10.07
CA CYS A 24 -8.69 22.35 9.74
C CYS A 24 -8.67 21.11 8.84
N VAL A 25 -7.80 21.08 7.82
CA VAL A 25 -7.66 19.92 6.94
C VAL A 25 -7.16 18.69 7.73
N PHE A 26 -6.14 18.84 8.57
CA PHE A 26 -5.65 17.76 9.42
C PHE A 26 -6.73 17.26 10.38
N PHE A 27 -7.46 18.18 11.03
CA PHE A 27 -8.55 17.79 11.91
C PHE A 27 -9.64 17.02 11.16
N PHE A 28 -10.03 17.49 9.97
CA PHE A 28 -11.01 16.79 9.13
C PHE A 28 -10.56 15.39 8.75
N LEU A 29 -9.27 15.21 8.40
CA LEU A 29 -8.71 13.90 8.03
C LEU A 29 -8.63 12.94 9.22
N ILE A 30 -8.38 13.45 10.43
CA ILE A 30 -8.23 12.64 11.63
C ILE A 30 -9.59 12.43 12.35
N ALA A 31 -10.57 13.30 12.11
CA ALA A 31 -11.89 13.25 12.77
C ALA A 31 -12.57 11.86 12.70
N PRO A 32 -12.56 11.12 11.56
CA PRO A 32 -13.12 9.77 11.52
C PRO A 32 -12.49 8.81 12.53
N LEU A 33 -11.16 8.92 12.78
CA LEU A 33 -10.48 8.06 13.74
C LEU A 33 -10.95 8.29 15.17
N PHE A 34 -11.28 9.54 15.54
CA PHE A 34 -11.87 9.86 16.84
C PHE A 34 -13.28 9.29 17.03
N VAL A 35 -13.97 8.97 15.94
CA VAL A 35 -15.27 8.30 15.98
C VAL A 35 -15.10 6.79 16.03
N ILE A 36 -14.24 6.23 15.19
CA ILE A 36 -13.99 4.80 15.07
C ILE A 36 -13.39 4.22 16.37
N PHE A 37 -12.41 4.93 16.94
CA PHE A 37 -11.70 4.47 18.13
C PHE A 37 -12.63 4.17 19.32
N PRO A 38 -13.49 5.09 19.81
CA PRO A 38 -14.41 4.76 20.89
C PRO A 38 -15.46 3.72 20.48
N LEU A 39 -15.92 3.70 19.21
CA LEU A 39 -16.89 2.72 18.75
C LEU A 39 -16.35 1.29 18.77
N SER A 40 -15.04 1.10 18.59
CA SER A 40 -14.41 -0.23 18.67
C SER A 40 -14.51 -0.87 20.06
N PHE A 41 -14.78 -0.07 21.11
CA PHE A 41 -15.01 -0.54 22.47
C PHE A 41 -16.49 -0.68 22.82
N ASN A 42 -17.42 -0.47 21.87
CA ASN A 42 -18.85 -0.59 22.17
C ASN A 42 -19.19 -2.00 22.66
N ALA A 43 -19.92 -2.12 23.78
CA ALA A 43 -20.40 -3.40 24.29
C ALA A 43 -21.53 -3.98 23.43
N GLU A 44 -22.28 -3.14 22.71
CA GLU A 44 -23.37 -3.54 21.82
C GLU A 44 -22.87 -4.02 20.45
N GLU A 45 -23.72 -4.74 19.72
CA GLU A 45 -23.38 -5.33 18.40
C GLU A 45 -23.45 -4.36 17.23
N PHE A 46 -23.94 -3.14 17.47
CA PHE A 46 -24.14 -2.16 16.42
C PHE A 46 -23.03 -1.11 16.37
N LEU A 47 -22.69 -0.65 15.15
CA LEU A 47 -21.74 0.45 14.89
C LEU A 47 -22.38 1.81 15.19
N SER A 48 -22.92 1.99 16.38
CA SER A 48 -23.55 3.23 16.84
C SER A 48 -23.15 3.55 18.27
N PHE A 49 -23.14 4.83 18.61
CA PHE A 49 -22.94 5.24 19.99
C PHE A 49 -24.17 4.88 20.81
N SER A 50 -24.03 3.90 21.70
CA SER A 50 -25.10 3.55 22.65
C SER A 50 -25.36 4.69 23.64
N ASP A 51 -26.52 4.72 24.25
CA ASP A 51 -26.85 5.76 25.24
C ASP A 51 -25.95 5.66 26.48
N GLY A 52 -25.50 4.46 26.84
CA GLY A 52 -24.47 4.25 27.86
C GLY A 52 -23.13 4.89 27.50
N MET A 53 -22.66 4.72 26.26
CA MET A 53 -21.43 5.37 25.80
C MET A 53 -21.51 6.88 25.82
N LYS A 54 -22.65 7.47 25.45
CA LYS A 54 -22.87 8.93 25.52
C LYS A 54 -22.84 9.45 26.96
N ARG A 55 -23.23 8.63 27.92
CA ARG A 55 -23.21 8.94 29.37
C ARG A 55 -21.90 8.55 30.04
N LEU A 56 -20.94 7.99 29.27
CA LEU A 56 -19.67 7.47 29.77
C LEU A 56 -19.84 6.36 30.84
N ASP A 57 -20.88 5.56 30.71
CA ASP A 57 -21.13 4.42 31.60
C ASP A 57 -20.03 3.35 31.35
N PRO A 58 -19.31 2.91 32.41
CA PRO A 58 -18.28 1.89 32.27
C PRO A 58 -18.76 0.58 31.64
N ASP A 59 -20.01 0.20 31.89
CA ASP A 59 -20.59 -1.05 31.37
C ASP A 59 -20.91 -1.00 29.87
N ALA A 60 -20.91 0.21 29.28
CA ALA A 60 -21.08 0.38 27.84
C ALA A 60 -19.80 0.13 27.03
N PHE A 61 -18.65 -0.04 27.72
CA PHE A 61 -17.36 -0.29 27.09
C PHE A 61 -16.91 -1.73 27.34
N SER A 62 -16.47 -2.42 26.28
CA SER A 62 -16.04 -3.81 26.35
C SER A 62 -14.89 -4.11 25.40
N LEU A 63 -14.00 -5.00 25.83
CA LEU A 63 -12.93 -5.58 24.98
C LEU A 63 -13.38 -6.88 24.29
N ARG A 64 -14.68 -7.20 24.30
CA ARG A 64 -15.17 -8.48 23.77
C ARG A 64 -14.81 -8.67 22.31
N TRP A 65 -14.89 -7.62 21.48
CA TRP A 65 -14.60 -7.66 20.05
C TRP A 65 -13.13 -7.97 19.75
N TYR A 66 -12.20 -7.38 20.54
CA TYR A 66 -10.78 -7.70 20.46
C TYR A 66 -10.49 -9.15 20.88
N LYS A 67 -11.18 -9.64 21.92
CA LYS A 67 -11.06 -11.04 22.32
C LYS A 67 -11.62 -11.98 21.26
N ASP A 68 -12.74 -11.62 20.64
CA ASP A 68 -13.37 -12.40 19.57
C ASP A 68 -12.48 -12.42 18.31
N MET A 69 -11.85 -11.30 17.97
CA MET A 69 -10.88 -11.21 16.87
C MET A 69 -9.64 -12.09 17.09
N ILE A 70 -9.14 -12.19 18.34
CA ILE A 70 -7.91 -12.93 18.64
C ILE A 70 -8.19 -14.41 18.92
N TYR A 71 -9.26 -14.70 19.66
CA TYR A 71 -9.57 -16.05 20.19
C TYR A 71 -10.84 -16.66 19.62
N GLY A 72 -11.61 -15.90 18.84
CA GLY A 72 -12.88 -16.36 18.27
C GLY A 72 -12.68 -17.47 17.24
N THR A 73 -13.27 -18.63 17.50
CA THR A 73 -13.22 -19.79 16.59
C THR A 73 -14.04 -19.62 15.31
N LYS A 74 -14.97 -18.66 15.30
CA LYS A 74 -15.89 -18.39 14.17
C LYS A 74 -15.37 -17.33 13.19
N ASN A 75 -14.35 -16.54 13.59
CA ASN A 75 -13.82 -15.45 12.77
C ASN A 75 -12.35 -15.70 12.45
N PRO A 76 -11.99 -15.96 11.18
CA PRO A 76 -10.62 -16.29 10.77
C PRO A 76 -9.71 -15.03 10.64
N TRP A 77 -9.86 -14.02 11.53
CA TRP A 77 -9.08 -12.79 11.50
C TRP A 77 -7.58 -13.03 11.58
N GLY A 78 -7.15 -13.95 12.45
CA GLY A 78 -5.73 -14.31 12.58
C GLY A 78 -5.17 -14.92 11.29
N LEU A 79 -5.96 -15.79 10.63
CA LEU A 79 -5.58 -16.36 9.34
C LEU A 79 -5.55 -15.29 8.25
N ALA A 80 -6.56 -14.42 8.20
CA ALA A 80 -6.63 -13.32 7.24
C ALA A 80 -5.46 -12.35 7.41
N ALA A 81 -5.09 -12.00 8.65
CA ALA A 81 -3.93 -11.17 8.94
C ALA A 81 -2.63 -11.83 8.47
N LYS A 82 -2.41 -13.10 8.82
CA LYS A 82 -1.25 -13.86 8.36
C LYS A 82 -1.16 -13.87 6.83
N ASN A 83 -2.26 -14.14 6.14
CA ASN A 83 -2.32 -14.17 4.68
C ASN A 83 -2.01 -12.79 4.08
N SER A 84 -2.62 -11.71 4.60
CA SER A 84 -2.34 -10.35 4.13
C SER A 84 -0.86 -10.00 4.21
N PHE A 85 -0.20 -10.28 5.35
CA PHE A 85 1.23 -10.00 5.50
C PHE A 85 2.08 -10.86 4.58
N ILE A 86 1.82 -12.15 4.47
CA ILE A 86 2.57 -13.05 3.58
C ILE A 86 2.44 -12.58 2.13
N ILE A 87 1.22 -12.37 1.67
CA ILE A 87 0.95 -11.93 0.30
C ILE A 87 1.62 -10.59 0.03
N ALA A 88 1.43 -9.59 0.91
CA ALA A 88 1.99 -8.26 0.72
C ALA A 88 3.52 -8.26 0.71
N ILE A 89 4.17 -9.01 1.60
CA ILE A 89 5.64 -9.11 1.64
C ILE A 89 6.17 -9.73 0.34
N PHE A 90 5.65 -10.88 -0.07
CA PHE A 90 6.15 -11.55 -1.28
C PHE A 90 5.81 -10.77 -2.55
N ALA A 91 4.62 -10.15 -2.62
CA ALA A 91 4.26 -9.28 -3.72
C ALA A 91 5.16 -8.04 -3.80
N THR A 92 5.48 -7.43 -2.66
CA THR A 92 6.42 -6.30 -2.59
C THR A 92 7.82 -6.70 -3.06
N LEU A 93 8.35 -7.80 -2.57
CA LEU A 93 9.68 -8.28 -2.98
C LEU A 93 9.73 -8.56 -4.49
N GLY A 94 8.70 -9.22 -5.03
CA GLY A 94 8.59 -9.46 -6.46
C GLY A 94 8.47 -8.16 -7.27
N SER A 95 7.64 -7.22 -6.82
CA SER A 95 7.46 -5.92 -7.46
C SER A 95 8.73 -5.08 -7.43
N VAL A 96 9.44 -5.07 -6.30
CA VAL A 96 10.72 -4.35 -6.15
C VAL A 96 11.77 -4.94 -7.09
N LEU A 97 11.89 -6.26 -7.14
CA LEU A 97 12.84 -6.93 -8.02
C LEU A 97 12.54 -6.61 -9.49
N LEU A 98 11.33 -6.91 -9.95
CA LEU A 98 10.96 -6.73 -11.36
C LEU A 98 10.90 -5.25 -11.76
N GLY A 99 10.34 -4.41 -10.90
CA GLY A 99 10.22 -2.97 -11.15
C GLY A 99 11.56 -2.26 -11.20
N THR A 100 12.50 -2.63 -10.32
CA THR A 100 13.87 -2.07 -10.33
C THR A 100 14.63 -2.48 -11.58
N VAL A 101 14.57 -3.76 -11.98
CA VAL A 101 15.21 -4.23 -13.22
C VAL A 101 14.61 -3.54 -14.44
N ALA A 102 13.29 -3.41 -14.50
CA ALA A 102 12.60 -2.69 -15.57
C ALA A 102 13.00 -1.21 -15.61
N ALA A 103 13.07 -0.53 -14.46
CA ALA A 103 13.48 0.88 -14.37
C ALA A 103 14.93 1.10 -14.82
N LEU A 104 15.85 0.19 -14.46
CA LEU A 104 17.23 0.22 -14.94
C LEU A 104 17.31 0.10 -16.46
N GLY A 105 16.55 -0.82 -17.05
CA GLY A 105 16.45 -0.95 -18.51
C GLY A 105 15.89 0.33 -19.16
N LEU A 106 14.79 0.86 -18.61
CA LEU A 106 14.15 2.08 -19.09
C LEU A 106 15.03 3.33 -18.95
N SER A 107 15.95 3.38 -18.00
CA SER A 107 16.89 4.50 -17.86
C SER A 107 18.02 4.48 -18.90
N SER A 108 18.26 3.35 -19.55
CA SER A 108 19.28 3.24 -20.59
C SER A 108 18.98 4.15 -21.79
N ARG A 109 19.98 4.86 -22.28
CA ARG A 109 19.86 5.74 -23.46
C ARG A 109 19.55 4.97 -24.77
N HIS A 110 19.97 3.71 -24.84
CA HIS A 110 19.86 2.87 -26.03
C HIS A 110 18.62 1.98 -26.02
N MET A 111 17.74 2.10 -25.03
CA MET A 111 16.51 1.30 -24.93
C MET A 111 15.55 1.67 -26.08
N PRO A 112 15.24 0.74 -27.02
CA PRO A 112 14.27 1.00 -28.08
C PRO A 112 12.85 0.99 -27.48
N TYR A 113 11.93 1.69 -28.15
CA TYR A 113 10.49 1.71 -27.80
C TYR A 113 10.19 2.02 -26.34
N LYS A 114 11.04 2.81 -25.68
CA LYS A 114 10.98 3.14 -24.25
C LYS A 114 9.59 3.60 -23.79
N GLY A 115 8.94 4.48 -24.58
CA GLY A 115 7.60 4.98 -24.28
C GLY A 115 6.54 3.88 -24.29
N LEU A 116 6.60 2.97 -25.26
CA LEU A 116 5.66 1.84 -25.36
C LEU A 116 5.85 0.85 -24.19
N ILE A 117 7.09 0.52 -23.88
CA ILE A 117 7.40 -0.39 -22.76
C ILE A 117 6.92 0.23 -21.44
N MET A 118 7.21 1.52 -21.21
CA MET A 118 6.74 2.23 -20.02
C MET A 118 5.20 2.25 -19.95
N ALA A 119 4.52 2.55 -21.05
CA ALA A 119 3.06 2.53 -21.10
C ALA A 119 2.47 1.15 -20.79
N THR A 120 3.10 0.08 -21.28
CA THR A 120 2.70 -1.31 -20.99
C THR A 120 2.91 -1.65 -19.53
N LEU A 121 4.04 -1.25 -18.94
CA LEU A 121 4.34 -1.52 -17.53
C LEU A 121 3.41 -0.76 -16.57
N ILE A 122 2.94 0.43 -16.95
CA ILE A 122 2.02 1.24 -16.13
C ILE A 122 0.55 0.89 -16.39
N SER A 123 0.25 0.19 -17.48
CA SER A 123 -1.14 -0.12 -17.89
C SER A 123 -2.01 -0.74 -16.79
N PRO A 124 -1.51 -1.59 -15.87
CA PRO A 124 -2.33 -2.12 -14.77
C PRO A 124 -2.91 -1.05 -13.85
N MET A 125 -2.25 0.10 -13.73
CA MET A 125 -2.77 1.24 -12.93
C MET A 125 -3.86 2.04 -13.66
N ILE A 126 -3.90 1.99 -14.99
CA ILE A 126 -4.80 2.79 -15.82
C ILE A 126 -6.10 2.02 -16.09
N VAL A 127 -5.99 0.71 -16.24
CA VAL A 127 -7.15 -0.17 -16.49
C VAL A 127 -8.01 -0.24 -15.22
N PRO A 128 -9.36 -0.11 -15.35
CA PRO A 128 -10.24 -0.27 -14.20
C PRO A 128 -9.99 -1.61 -13.48
N LEU A 129 -9.81 -1.54 -12.16
CA LEU A 129 -9.33 -2.67 -11.34
C LEU A 129 -10.22 -3.92 -11.46
N ILE A 130 -11.53 -3.74 -11.60
CA ILE A 130 -12.47 -4.86 -11.80
C ILE A 130 -12.16 -5.61 -13.10
N ILE A 131 -11.87 -4.89 -14.20
CA ILE A 131 -11.53 -5.51 -15.49
C ILE A 131 -10.20 -6.27 -15.36
N SER A 132 -9.20 -5.66 -14.72
CA SER A 132 -7.92 -6.31 -14.44
C SER A 132 -8.10 -7.55 -13.56
N GLY A 133 -8.92 -7.47 -12.52
CA GLY A 133 -9.21 -8.58 -11.60
C GLY A 133 -9.82 -9.77 -12.33
N VAL A 134 -10.83 -9.53 -13.17
CA VAL A 134 -11.47 -10.58 -13.97
C VAL A 134 -10.48 -11.21 -14.97
N ALA A 135 -9.69 -10.39 -15.67
CA ALA A 135 -8.69 -10.88 -16.61
C ALA A 135 -7.62 -11.74 -15.94
N ILE A 136 -7.11 -11.26 -14.80
CA ILE A 136 -6.12 -11.98 -13.97
C ILE A 136 -6.74 -13.30 -13.46
N PHE A 137 -7.99 -13.29 -13.01
CA PHE A 137 -8.68 -14.50 -12.57
C PHE A 137 -8.72 -15.56 -13.67
N PHE A 138 -9.17 -15.24 -14.88
CA PHE A 138 -9.22 -16.19 -15.98
C PHE A 138 -7.83 -16.72 -16.33
N PHE A 139 -6.82 -15.86 -16.33
CA PHE A 139 -5.44 -16.27 -16.59
C PHE A 139 -4.92 -17.23 -15.50
N MET A 140 -5.11 -16.88 -14.22
CA MET A 140 -4.68 -17.70 -13.09
C MET A 140 -5.46 -19.02 -12.98
N ALA A 141 -6.77 -19.00 -13.30
CA ALA A 141 -7.58 -20.22 -13.34
C ALA A 141 -7.10 -21.18 -14.42
N LYS A 142 -6.78 -20.66 -15.61
CA LYS A 142 -6.21 -21.48 -16.71
C LYS A 142 -4.83 -22.04 -16.35
N ALA A 143 -4.04 -21.30 -15.57
CA ALA A 143 -2.74 -21.74 -15.08
C ALA A 143 -2.82 -22.68 -13.86
N GLY A 144 -4.01 -22.98 -13.32
CA GLY A 144 -4.20 -23.80 -12.12
C GLY A 144 -3.76 -23.11 -10.82
N LEU A 145 -3.66 -21.76 -10.83
CA LEU A 145 -3.20 -20.94 -9.70
C LEU A 145 -4.34 -20.18 -8.99
N ALA A 146 -5.60 -20.31 -9.45
CA ALA A 146 -6.74 -19.75 -8.72
C ALA A 146 -6.87 -20.42 -7.34
N ALA A 147 -7.35 -19.65 -6.36
CA ALA A 147 -7.47 -20.05 -4.96
C ALA A 147 -6.14 -20.50 -4.30
N THR A 148 -4.99 -20.01 -4.80
CA THR A 148 -3.67 -20.27 -4.21
C THR A 148 -2.99 -18.97 -3.77
N HIS A 149 -2.16 -19.03 -2.72
CA HIS A 149 -1.33 -17.88 -2.31
C HIS A 149 -0.43 -17.40 -3.45
N THR A 150 0.17 -18.33 -4.21
CA THR A 150 1.04 -18.00 -5.34
C THR A 150 0.30 -17.19 -6.42
N GLY A 151 -0.93 -17.59 -6.76
CA GLY A 151 -1.74 -16.86 -7.73
C GLY A 151 -2.04 -15.43 -7.28
N ILE A 152 -2.40 -15.26 -6.00
CA ILE A 152 -2.66 -13.93 -5.43
C ILE A 152 -1.37 -13.08 -5.40
N VAL A 153 -0.24 -13.65 -4.96
CA VAL A 153 1.05 -12.97 -4.95
C VAL A 153 1.45 -12.49 -6.35
N LEU A 154 1.34 -13.35 -7.37
CA LEU A 154 1.65 -12.99 -8.75
C LEU A 154 0.73 -11.87 -9.27
N ALA A 155 -0.56 -11.93 -8.95
CA ALA A 155 -1.50 -10.88 -9.29
C ALA A 155 -1.12 -9.54 -8.64
N HIS A 156 -0.75 -9.56 -7.36
CA HIS A 156 -0.34 -8.36 -6.64
C HIS A 156 1.01 -7.82 -7.12
N ILE A 157 1.93 -8.68 -7.60
CA ILE A 157 3.17 -8.24 -8.27
C ILE A 157 2.83 -7.42 -9.52
N ILE A 158 1.85 -7.87 -10.33
CA ILE A 158 1.40 -7.12 -11.52
C ILE A 158 0.90 -5.73 -11.12
N LEU A 159 0.14 -5.61 -10.04
CA LEU A 159 -0.40 -4.34 -9.56
C LEU A 159 0.65 -3.44 -8.88
N GLY A 160 1.61 -4.04 -8.18
CA GLY A 160 2.65 -3.32 -7.42
C GLY A 160 3.83 -2.86 -8.27
N THR A 161 4.17 -3.61 -9.33
CA THR A 161 5.33 -3.31 -10.19
C THR A 161 5.32 -1.89 -10.79
N PRO A 162 4.19 -1.33 -11.28
CA PRO A 162 4.14 0.03 -11.80
C PRO A 162 4.65 1.09 -10.83
N PHE A 163 4.33 0.98 -9.56
CA PHE A 163 4.76 1.94 -8.53
C PHE A 163 6.29 1.95 -8.40
N VAL A 164 6.90 0.77 -8.39
CA VAL A 164 8.35 0.64 -8.31
C VAL A 164 9.01 1.18 -9.59
N VAL A 165 8.47 0.84 -10.77
CA VAL A 165 8.98 1.33 -12.06
C VAL A 165 8.98 2.86 -12.08
N ILE A 166 7.89 3.50 -11.68
CA ILE A 166 7.75 4.97 -11.68
C ILE A 166 8.75 5.60 -10.72
N THR A 167 8.79 5.16 -9.46
CA THR A 167 9.63 5.78 -8.43
C THR A 167 11.12 5.59 -8.70
N VAL A 168 11.52 4.39 -9.10
CA VAL A 168 12.93 4.11 -9.42
C VAL A 168 13.35 4.80 -10.71
N THR A 169 12.50 4.84 -11.75
CA THR A 169 12.82 5.58 -12.99
C THR A 169 12.94 7.08 -12.72
N ALA A 170 12.07 7.65 -11.88
CA ALA A 170 12.17 9.05 -11.47
C ALA A 170 13.48 9.32 -10.73
N THR A 171 13.90 8.44 -9.82
CA THR A 171 15.18 8.57 -9.11
C THR A 171 16.38 8.45 -10.07
N LEU A 172 16.30 7.50 -11.02
CA LEU A 172 17.34 7.31 -12.05
C LEU A 172 17.42 8.49 -13.05
N SER A 173 16.36 9.27 -13.23
CA SER A 173 16.40 10.45 -14.11
C SER A 173 17.35 11.55 -13.61
N GLY A 174 17.55 11.64 -12.29
CA GLY A 174 18.51 12.55 -11.66
C GLY A 174 19.87 11.92 -11.36
N PHE A 175 20.09 10.66 -11.76
CA PHE A 175 21.30 9.92 -11.43
C PHE A 175 22.49 10.35 -12.32
N ASP A 176 23.62 10.69 -11.68
CA ASP A 176 24.86 11.01 -12.40
C ASP A 176 25.60 9.73 -12.85
N HIS A 177 25.47 9.40 -14.11
CA HIS A 177 26.17 8.26 -14.71
C HIS A 177 27.70 8.38 -14.75
N SER A 178 28.28 9.55 -14.40
CA SER A 178 29.74 9.70 -14.32
C SER A 178 30.34 8.79 -13.23
N VAL A 179 29.60 8.61 -12.13
CA VAL A 179 30.02 7.76 -11.00
C VAL A 179 30.18 6.29 -11.41
N THR A 180 29.23 5.76 -12.21
CA THR A 180 29.34 4.39 -12.72
C THR A 180 30.46 4.21 -13.73
N ARG A 181 30.72 5.23 -14.57
CA ARG A 181 31.85 5.24 -15.49
C ARG A 181 33.19 5.28 -14.75
N ALA A 182 33.30 6.11 -13.72
CA ALA A 182 34.50 6.17 -12.87
C ALA A 182 34.78 4.81 -12.20
N ALA A 183 33.75 4.14 -11.67
CA ALA A 183 33.88 2.80 -11.09
C ALA A 183 34.40 1.77 -12.12
N SER A 184 33.85 1.79 -13.32
CA SER A 184 34.31 0.90 -14.41
C SER A 184 35.76 1.19 -14.81
N SER A 185 36.18 2.46 -14.82
CA SER A 185 37.57 2.86 -15.09
C SER A 185 38.55 2.38 -14.01
N LEU A 186 38.05 2.20 -12.78
CA LEU A 186 38.81 1.62 -11.66
C LEU A 186 38.76 0.08 -11.61
N GLY A 187 38.20 -0.55 -12.65
CA GLY A 187 38.15 -2.03 -12.78
C GLY A 187 36.99 -2.69 -12.03
N SER A 188 35.98 -1.92 -11.57
CA SER A 188 34.80 -2.51 -10.96
C SER A 188 33.95 -3.23 -12.02
N ASP A 189 33.52 -4.46 -11.74
CA ASP A 189 32.57 -5.19 -12.57
C ASP A 189 31.14 -4.62 -12.45
N PRO A 190 30.25 -4.92 -13.40
CA PRO A 190 28.88 -4.39 -13.41
C PRO A 190 28.06 -4.71 -12.15
N VAL A 191 28.22 -5.90 -11.58
CA VAL A 191 27.45 -6.34 -10.40
C VAL A 191 27.91 -5.57 -9.16
N ASN A 192 29.23 -5.46 -8.94
CA ASN A 192 29.78 -4.68 -7.84
C ASN A 192 29.45 -3.19 -7.98
N THR A 193 29.51 -2.64 -9.20
CA THR A 193 29.10 -1.26 -9.48
C THR A 193 27.63 -1.06 -9.15
N PHE A 194 26.75 -1.97 -9.54
CA PHE A 194 25.34 -1.90 -9.17
C PHE A 194 25.15 -1.96 -7.66
N MET A 195 25.66 -2.98 -7.00
CA MET A 195 25.42 -3.21 -5.56
C MET A 195 26.03 -2.15 -4.66
N LYS A 196 27.21 -1.63 -4.99
CA LYS A 196 27.96 -0.70 -4.12
C LYS A 196 27.75 0.77 -4.46
N ILE A 197 27.28 1.08 -5.67
CA ILE A 197 27.15 2.48 -6.14
C ILE A 197 25.72 2.77 -6.56
N THR A 198 25.21 2.05 -7.58
CA THR A 198 23.90 2.38 -8.15
C THR A 198 22.78 2.12 -7.16
N LEU A 199 22.71 0.94 -6.57
CA LEU A 199 21.65 0.54 -5.65
C LEU A 199 21.56 1.45 -4.42
N PRO A 200 22.64 1.79 -3.70
CA PRO A 200 22.57 2.73 -2.58
C PRO A 200 22.04 4.11 -2.98
N LEU A 201 22.40 4.61 -4.15
CA LEU A 201 21.96 5.92 -4.64
C LEU A 201 20.50 5.94 -5.06
N ILE A 202 19.98 4.85 -5.61
CA ILE A 202 18.55 4.72 -5.98
C ILE A 202 17.68 4.14 -4.85
N LEU A 203 18.28 3.72 -3.74
CA LEU A 203 17.58 3.06 -2.63
C LEU A 203 16.37 3.84 -2.11
N PRO A 204 16.40 5.19 -1.98
CA PRO A 204 15.20 5.94 -1.60
C PRO A 204 14.01 5.72 -2.55
N GLY A 205 14.26 5.67 -3.86
CA GLY A 205 13.24 5.36 -4.87
C GLY A 205 12.74 3.93 -4.79
N VAL A 206 13.65 2.97 -4.54
CA VAL A 206 13.32 1.55 -4.37
C VAL A 206 12.45 1.35 -3.12
N ILE A 207 12.83 1.96 -1.99
CA ILE A 207 12.05 1.87 -0.74
C ILE A 207 10.68 2.52 -0.93
N SER A 208 10.61 3.72 -1.52
CA SER A 208 9.33 4.39 -1.77
C SER A 208 8.41 3.55 -2.66
N GLY A 209 8.94 3.02 -3.77
CA GLY A 209 8.17 2.14 -4.66
C GLY A 209 7.73 0.85 -3.97
N GLY A 210 8.61 0.26 -3.15
CA GLY A 210 8.30 -0.92 -2.36
C GLY A 210 7.20 -0.66 -1.33
N LEU A 211 7.23 0.48 -0.65
CA LEU A 211 6.18 0.88 0.30
C LEU A 211 4.82 1.04 -0.41
N PHE A 212 4.79 1.69 -1.58
CA PHE A 212 3.56 1.79 -2.37
C PHE A 212 3.06 0.42 -2.84
N ALA A 213 3.95 -0.45 -3.29
CA ALA A 213 3.60 -1.81 -3.68
C ALA A 213 3.03 -2.61 -2.49
N PHE A 214 3.63 -2.45 -1.29
CA PHE A 214 3.15 -3.09 -0.07
C PHE A 214 1.75 -2.60 0.31
N VAL A 215 1.55 -1.28 0.38
CA VAL A 215 0.24 -0.70 0.74
C VAL A 215 -0.82 -1.12 -0.27
N THR A 216 -0.52 -1.04 -1.57
CA THR A 216 -1.45 -1.47 -2.63
C THR A 216 -1.81 -2.96 -2.50
N SER A 217 -0.84 -3.82 -2.20
CA SER A 217 -1.09 -5.25 -2.00
C SER A 217 -1.86 -5.53 -0.70
N PHE A 218 -1.58 -4.79 0.37
CA PHE A 218 -2.19 -5.00 1.68
C PHE A 218 -3.65 -4.56 1.72
N ASP A 219 -4.01 -3.50 0.98
CA ASP A 219 -5.36 -2.92 0.92
C ASP A 219 -6.21 -3.45 -0.25
N GLU A 220 -5.67 -4.43 -1.01
CA GLU A 220 -6.33 -4.93 -2.22
C GLU A 220 -7.53 -5.84 -1.88
N VAL A 221 -8.71 -5.46 -2.37
CA VAL A 221 -9.96 -6.19 -2.18
C VAL A 221 -10.41 -6.89 -3.47
N VAL A 222 -10.36 -6.16 -4.59
CA VAL A 222 -11.05 -6.57 -5.83
C VAL A 222 -10.43 -7.80 -6.46
N VAL A 223 -9.11 -7.81 -6.61
CA VAL A 223 -8.39 -8.95 -7.21
C VAL A 223 -8.47 -10.17 -6.29
N VAL A 224 -8.36 -9.96 -4.97
CA VAL A 224 -8.48 -11.03 -3.99
C VAL A 224 -9.90 -11.60 -3.98
N LEU A 225 -10.94 -10.77 -4.14
CA LEU A 225 -12.34 -11.22 -4.22
C LEU A 225 -12.56 -12.24 -5.37
N PHE A 226 -11.87 -12.07 -6.50
CA PHE A 226 -11.95 -13.00 -7.63
C PHE A 226 -11.04 -14.22 -7.47
N LEU A 227 -9.87 -14.05 -6.84
CA LEU A 227 -8.80 -15.07 -6.82
C LEU A 227 -8.75 -15.92 -5.57
N ALA A 228 -9.19 -15.40 -4.40
CA ALA A 228 -9.04 -16.11 -3.15
C ALA A 228 -10.04 -17.26 -3.00
N GLY A 229 -9.57 -18.33 -2.37
CA GLY A 229 -10.42 -19.36 -1.77
C GLY A 229 -10.61 -19.09 -0.26
N LEU A 230 -11.29 -20.00 0.42
CA LEU A 230 -11.60 -19.87 1.86
C LEU A 230 -10.33 -19.79 2.74
N GLU A 231 -9.26 -20.46 2.35
CA GLU A 231 -8.01 -20.51 3.12
C GLU A 231 -7.07 -19.33 2.86
N ASN A 232 -7.30 -18.56 1.78
CA ASN A 232 -6.42 -17.50 1.32
C ASN A 232 -7.04 -16.11 1.51
N THR A 233 -8.09 -16.03 2.32
CA THR A 233 -8.78 -14.78 2.66
C THR A 233 -7.80 -13.79 3.29
N THR A 234 -7.89 -12.51 2.90
CA THR A 234 -7.09 -11.40 3.43
C THR A 234 -7.93 -10.52 4.38
N ILE A 235 -7.27 -9.65 5.17
CA ILE A 235 -7.96 -8.71 6.06
C ILE A 235 -9.01 -7.87 5.30
N PRO A 236 -8.69 -7.23 4.15
CA PRO A 236 -9.68 -6.43 3.43
C PRO A 236 -10.90 -7.23 2.99
N ILE A 237 -10.71 -8.48 2.57
CA ILE A 237 -11.85 -9.37 2.21
C ILE A 237 -12.65 -9.75 3.45
N GLN A 238 -11.99 -10.05 4.56
CA GLN A 238 -12.67 -10.37 5.81
C GLN A 238 -13.52 -9.17 6.30
N MET A 239 -12.98 -7.96 6.22
CA MET A 239 -13.72 -6.72 6.49
C MET A 239 -14.90 -6.54 5.53
N TRP A 240 -14.68 -6.73 4.23
CA TRP A 240 -15.72 -6.61 3.20
C TRP A 240 -16.88 -7.58 3.44
N THR A 241 -16.58 -8.84 3.77
CA THR A 241 -17.57 -9.86 4.08
C THR A 241 -18.33 -9.49 5.36
N GLY A 242 -17.62 -9.05 6.40
CA GLY A 242 -18.22 -8.60 7.66
C GLY A 242 -19.18 -7.42 7.46
N LEU A 243 -18.83 -6.44 6.62
CA LEU A 243 -19.70 -5.31 6.28
C LEU A 243 -21.00 -5.74 5.58
N ARG A 244 -20.97 -6.84 4.84
CA ARG A 244 -22.17 -7.36 4.11
C ARG A 244 -23.04 -8.27 4.94
N GLU A 245 -22.46 -9.04 5.85
CA GLU A 245 -23.16 -10.10 6.59
C GLU A 245 -23.52 -9.69 8.01
N GLN A 246 -22.63 -9.04 8.73
CA GLN A 246 -22.81 -8.61 10.11
C GLN A 246 -22.01 -7.34 10.40
N LEU A 247 -22.68 -6.21 10.49
CA LEU A 247 -22.08 -4.95 10.94
C LEU A 247 -21.78 -5.04 12.44
N SER A 248 -20.61 -5.57 12.80
CA SER A 248 -20.16 -5.64 14.18
C SER A 248 -18.93 -4.76 14.42
N PRO A 249 -18.70 -4.27 15.65
CA PRO A 249 -17.50 -3.52 16.00
C PRO A 249 -16.16 -4.26 15.81
N THR A 250 -16.18 -5.58 15.55
CA THR A 250 -14.97 -6.34 15.19
C THR A 250 -14.31 -5.86 13.89
N ILE A 251 -15.04 -5.12 13.04
CA ILE A 251 -14.55 -4.63 11.74
C ILE A 251 -13.76 -3.33 11.89
N LEU A 252 -13.95 -2.59 13.00
CA LEU A 252 -13.30 -1.31 13.30
C LEU A 252 -11.88 -1.49 13.84
#